data_aeb0cf5f082fa8e560a38ad36c7f6d49
#
_entry.id   aeb0cf5f082fa8e560a38ad36c7f6d49
#
_cell.length_a   1.000
_cell.length_b   1.000
_cell.length_c   1.000
_cell.angle_alpha   90.00
_cell.angle_beta   90.00
_cell.angle_gamma   90.00
#
_symmetry.space_group_name_H-M   'P 1'
#
loop_
_entity.id
_entity.type
_entity.pdbx_description
1 polymer ?
#
loop_
_entity_poly.entity_id
_entity_poly.type
_entity_poly.pdbx_seq_one_letter_code
_entity_poly.pdbx_strand_id
1 'polypeptide(L)'
;MRKQYFSFIFLYIFSSCLYSQTMDDNIIINCCEDSYVFKEGPGNNPIVQNTRKTEYEASRMGATVQPHMFYGEFISLDEAKAKGVLAPKAIHRHATPENVFFDDTRICYFNLSLSRQGKKAAVQFNRTFHDLRYFTHIYFPEEYFIRKKRI
;
A
#
# COMPACT_ATOMS: atom_id res chain seq x y z
N MET A 1 -40.46 -21.79 33.35
CA MET A 1 -40.19 -20.61 32.49
C MET A 1 -38.72 -20.20 32.58
N ARG A 2 -37.77 -21.00 32.07
CA ARG A 2 -36.32 -20.66 32.16
C ARG A 2 -35.49 -21.02 30.92
N LYS A 3 -36.12 -21.28 29.78
CA LYS A 3 -35.42 -21.70 28.53
C LYS A 3 -35.42 -20.69 27.38
N GLN A 4 -36.03 -19.53 27.51
CA GLN A 4 -36.12 -18.55 26.39
C GLN A 4 -35.03 -17.47 26.38
N TYR A 5 -34.31 -17.27 27.47
CA TYR A 5 -33.30 -16.21 27.55
C TYR A 5 -31.95 -16.60 26.95
N PHE A 6 -31.63 -17.88 26.78
CA PHE A 6 -30.34 -18.34 26.23
C PHE A 6 -30.25 -18.16 24.69
N SER A 7 -31.40 -18.15 23.99
CA SER A 7 -31.42 -18.01 22.53
C SER A 7 -31.14 -16.57 22.07
N PHE A 8 -31.52 -15.58 22.87
CA PHE A 8 -31.30 -14.17 22.52
C PHE A 8 -29.86 -13.71 22.73
N ILE A 9 -29.14 -14.27 23.70
CA ILE A 9 -27.73 -13.93 23.95
C ILE A 9 -26.84 -14.45 22.83
N PHE A 10 -27.15 -15.62 22.27
CA PHE A 10 -26.37 -16.19 21.15
C PHE A 10 -26.55 -15.39 19.84
N LEU A 11 -27.72 -14.78 19.62
CA LEU A 11 -27.95 -13.93 18.45
C LEU A 11 -27.22 -12.58 18.53
N TYR A 12 -27.00 -12.06 19.75
CA TYR A 12 -26.29 -10.79 19.96
C TYR A 12 -24.77 -10.90 19.79
N ILE A 13 -24.19 -12.07 20.08
CA ILE A 13 -22.75 -12.31 19.94
C ILE A 13 -22.37 -12.49 18.46
N PHE A 14 -23.27 -12.97 17.61
CA PHE A 14 -23.00 -13.14 16.18
C PHE A 14 -23.12 -11.84 15.35
N SER A 15 -23.79 -10.82 15.86
CA SER A 15 -23.96 -9.55 15.13
C SER A 15 -22.78 -8.58 15.29
N SER A 16 -21.83 -8.85 16.20
CA SER A 16 -20.67 -7.97 16.45
C SER A 16 -19.41 -8.33 15.67
N CYS A 17 -19.43 -9.37 14.84
CA CYS A 17 -18.28 -9.80 14.04
C CYS A 17 -18.32 -9.36 12.56
N LEU A 18 -19.30 -8.55 12.16
CA LEU A 18 -19.33 -7.97 10.81
C LEU A 18 -18.74 -6.54 10.82
N TYR A 19 -17.54 -6.38 11.32
CA TYR A 19 -16.71 -5.26 10.87
C TYR A 19 -16.23 -5.59 9.45
N SER A 20 -17.08 -5.31 8.49
CA SER A 20 -16.70 -5.20 7.10
C SER A 20 -15.67 -4.07 7.01
N GLN A 21 -14.42 -4.38 6.70
CA GLN A 21 -13.49 -3.38 6.22
C GLN A 21 -14.16 -2.73 5.01
N THR A 22 -14.54 -1.48 5.12
CA THR A 22 -15.11 -0.72 4.01
C THR A 22 -13.97 -0.44 3.05
N MET A 23 -13.87 -1.27 2.00
CA MET A 23 -12.99 -0.97 0.87
C MET A 23 -13.43 0.37 0.27
N ASP A 24 -12.47 1.23 -0.06
CA ASP A 24 -12.79 2.48 -0.76
C ASP A 24 -13.21 2.16 -2.20
N ASP A 25 -14.52 2.19 -2.44
CA ASP A 25 -15.13 1.91 -3.74
C ASP A 25 -14.85 2.99 -4.81
N ASN A 26 -14.21 4.10 -4.44
CA ASN A 26 -13.94 5.21 -5.36
C ASN A 26 -12.75 4.94 -6.26
N ILE A 27 -11.88 4.00 -5.88
CA ILE A 27 -10.65 3.66 -6.59
C ILE A 27 -10.61 2.15 -6.83
N ILE A 28 -10.16 1.77 -8.02
CA ILE A 28 -9.88 0.39 -8.40
C ILE A 28 -8.39 0.31 -8.81
N ILE A 29 -7.69 -0.70 -8.34
CA ILE A 29 -6.37 -1.04 -8.84
C ILE A 29 -6.53 -2.01 -10.01
N ASN A 30 -6.26 -1.54 -11.23
CA ASN A 30 -6.35 -2.37 -12.43
C ASN A 30 -5.25 -3.42 -12.47
N CYS A 31 -4.03 -3.02 -12.14
CA CYS A 31 -2.88 -3.90 -12.07
C CYS A 31 -1.93 -3.44 -10.97
N CYS A 32 -1.51 -4.38 -10.14
CA CYS A 32 -0.39 -4.22 -9.23
C CYS A 32 0.66 -5.24 -9.60
N GLU A 33 1.85 -4.81 -9.96
CA GLU A 33 2.98 -5.65 -10.35
C GLU A 33 4.15 -5.39 -9.41
N ASP A 34 4.60 -6.43 -8.71
CA ASP A 34 5.79 -6.43 -7.87
C ASP A 34 6.85 -7.33 -8.51
N SER A 35 8.03 -6.79 -8.76
CA SER A 35 9.18 -7.53 -9.28
C SER A 35 10.30 -7.48 -8.26
N TYR A 36 10.90 -8.63 -7.98
CA TYR A 36 12.00 -8.77 -7.02
C TYR A 36 13.21 -9.39 -7.73
N VAL A 37 14.36 -8.72 -7.66
CA VAL A 37 15.60 -9.17 -8.26
C VAL A 37 16.67 -9.26 -7.17
N PHE A 38 17.16 -10.48 -6.92
CA PHE A 38 18.26 -10.72 -6.00
C PHE A 38 19.57 -10.44 -6.72
N LYS A 39 20.44 -9.68 -6.08
CA LYS A 39 21.75 -9.30 -6.60
C LYS A 39 22.82 -9.40 -5.53
N GLU A 40 24.04 -9.48 -5.96
CA GLU A 40 25.21 -9.30 -5.10
C GLU A 40 25.45 -7.80 -4.88
N GLY A 41 25.51 -7.38 -3.65
CA GLY A 41 25.76 -6.01 -3.23
C GLY A 41 27.20 -5.80 -2.77
N PRO A 42 27.52 -4.64 -2.23
CA PRO A 42 28.86 -4.33 -1.69
C PRO A 42 29.29 -5.34 -0.63
N GLY A 43 30.53 -5.82 -0.71
CA GLY A 43 31.10 -6.78 0.24
C GLY A 43 30.48 -8.18 0.17
N ASN A 44 30.01 -8.62 -1.01
CA ASN A 44 29.35 -9.91 -1.24
C ASN A 44 28.06 -10.12 -0.41
N ASN A 45 27.48 -9.05 0.12
CA ASN A 45 26.18 -9.16 0.82
C ASN A 45 25.04 -9.19 -0.20
N PRO A 46 24.11 -10.13 -0.10
CA PRO A 46 22.96 -10.17 -1.00
C PRO A 46 22.02 -9.00 -0.75
N ILE A 47 21.56 -8.37 -1.83
CA ILE A 47 20.56 -7.30 -1.82
C ILE A 47 19.36 -7.69 -2.65
N VAL A 48 18.20 -7.09 -2.37
CA VAL A 48 16.98 -7.30 -3.17
C VAL A 48 16.51 -5.97 -3.73
N GLN A 49 16.41 -5.90 -5.05
CA GLN A 49 15.78 -4.78 -5.73
C GLN A 49 14.31 -5.11 -5.97
N ASN A 50 13.43 -4.24 -5.52
CA ASN A 50 11.98 -4.34 -5.74
C ASN A 50 11.51 -3.19 -6.63
N THR A 51 10.78 -3.53 -7.66
CA THR A 51 10.02 -2.58 -8.47
C THR A 51 8.54 -2.86 -8.30
N ARG A 52 7.81 -1.92 -7.73
CA ARG A 52 6.35 -1.96 -7.63
C ARG A 52 5.72 -0.99 -8.61
N LYS A 53 4.84 -1.49 -9.48
CA LYS A 53 4.04 -0.69 -10.41
C LYS A 53 2.57 -0.90 -10.08
N THR A 54 1.83 0.20 -9.90
CA THR A 54 0.41 0.14 -9.57
C THR A 54 -0.35 1.08 -10.50
N GLU A 55 -1.37 0.56 -11.18
CA GLU A 55 -2.29 1.33 -12.01
C GLU A 55 -3.62 1.50 -11.27
N TYR A 56 -3.95 2.75 -10.97
CA TYR A 56 -5.20 3.18 -10.33
C TYR A 56 -6.19 3.66 -11.38
N GLU A 57 -7.47 3.39 -11.17
CA GLU A 57 -8.58 3.89 -11.98
C GLU A 57 -9.68 4.41 -11.05
N ALA A 58 -10.18 5.61 -11.36
CA ALA A 58 -11.32 6.17 -10.64
C ALA A 58 -12.61 5.44 -11.04
N SER A 59 -13.32 4.87 -10.09
CA SER A 59 -14.68 4.33 -10.29
C SER A 59 -15.75 5.43 -10.23
N ARG A 60 -15.42 6.56 -9.59
CA ARG A 60 -16.29 7.74 -9.46
C ARG A 60 -15.53 9.02 -9.80
N MET A 61 -16.29 10.09 -10.05
CA MET A 61 -15.74 11.42 -10.30
C MET A 61 -15.17 12.02 -9.00
N GLY A 62 -14.02 12.71 -9.11
CA GLY A 62 -13.39 13.40 -7.98
C GLY A 62 -12.66 12.48 -7.00
N ALA A 63 -12.34 11.25 -7.41
CA ALA A 63 -11.60 10.31 -6.58
C ALA A 63 -10.15 10.79 -6.34
N THR A 64 -9.65 10.56 -5.13
CA THR A 64 -8.26 10.82 -4.76
C THR A 64 -7.61 9.57 -4.22
N VAL A 65 -6.33 9.36 -4.52
CA VAL A 65 -5.55 8.26 -3.97
C VAL A 65 -4.17 8.74 -3.56
N GLN A 66 -3.66 8.19 -2.48
CA GLN A 66 -2.35 8.53 -1.93
C GLN A 66 -1.42 7.31 -1.89
N PRO A 67 -0.93 6.85 -3.07
CA PRO A 67 0.02 5.76 -3.10
C PRO A 67 1.30 6.16 -2.39
N HIS A 68 1.80 5.25 -1.55
CA HIS A 68 2.96 5.51 -0.71
C HIS A 68 3.91 4.32 -0.64
N MET A 69 5.15 4.59 -0.21
CA MET A 69 6.20 3.61 0.02
C MET A 69 7.06 4.03 1.20
N PHE A 70 7.26 3.09 2.12
CA PHE A 70 8.18 3.28 3.25
C PHE A 70 9.61 2.91 2.86
N TYR A 71 10.57 3.66 3.37
CA TYR A 71 12.00 3.46 3.19
C TYR A 71 12.77 4.00 4.41
N GLY A 72 14.05 3.66 4.55
CA GLY A 72 14.84 4.05 5.71
C GLY A 72 16.30 3.63 5.55
N GLU A 73 17.00 3.41 6.66
CA GLU A 73 18.44 3.09 6.65
C GLU A 73 18.76 1.81 5.84
N PHE A 74 17.97 0.74 6.04
CA PHE A 74 18.23 -0.56 5.40
C PHE A 74 17.42 -0.79 4.11
N ILE A 75 16.56 0.14 3.76
CA ILE A 75 15.72 0.07 2.56
C ILE A 75 15.78 1.42 1.87
N SER A 76 16.59 1.56 0.82
CA SER A 76 16.61 2.79 0.03
C SER A 76 15.41 2.87 -0.93
N LEU A 77 14.91 4.08 -1.14
CA LEU A 77 13.98 4.38 -2.23
C LEU A 77 14.80 4.98 -3.38
N ASP A 78 15.00 4.18 -4.44
CA ASP A 78 15.88 4.55 -5.54
C ASP A 78 15.16 5.46 -6.54
N GLU A 79 13.85 5.24 -6.72
CA GLU A 79 13.05 6.02 -7.65
C GLU A 79 11.56 6.00 -7.25
N ALA A 80 10.89 7.15 -7.43
CA ALA A 80 9.45 7.28 -7.34
C ALA A 80 8.93 8.10 -8.53
N LYS A 81 8.01 7.52 -9.31
CA LYS A 81 7.44 8.12 -10.51
C LYS A 81 5.93 7.97 -10.52
N ALA A 82 5.23 9.00 -11.02
CA ALA A 82 3.80 8.92 -11.28
C ALA A 82 3.49 9.47 -12.67
N LYS A 83 2.47 8.88 -13.33
CA LYS A 83 2.01 9.23 -14.67
C LYS A 83 0.49 9.28 -14.73
N GLY A 84 -0.07 9.98 -15.72
CA GLY A 84 -1.52 10.00 -15.99
C GLY A 84 -2.30 11.11 -15.30
N VAL A 85 -1.68 11.86 -14.40
CA VAL A 85 -2.22 13.07 -13.78
C VAL A 85 -1.22 14.21 -13.93
N LEU A 86 -1.67 15.47 -13.73
CA LEU A 86 -0.81 16.66 -13.80
C LEU A 86 0.35 16.53 -12.80
N ALA A 87 1.55 16.25 -13.33
CA ALA A 87 2.87 16.20 -12.70
C ALA A 87 2.89 16.13 -11.16
N PRO A 88 2.45 15.02 -10.53
CA PRO A 88 2.50 14.94 -9.10
C PRO A 88 3.96 14.86 -8.65
N LYS A 89 4.33 15.74 -7.73
CA LYS A 89 5.65 15.65 -7.08
C LYS A 89 5.62 14.56 -6.02
N ALA A 90 6.68 13.75 -5.95
CA ALA A 90 6.92 12.88 -4.82
C ALA A 90 7.13 13.74 -3.56
N ILE A 91 6.41 13.42 -2.51
CA ILE A 91 6.51 14.08 -1.21
C ILE A 91 7.19 13.11 -0.25
N HIS A 92 8.25 13.58 0.40
CA HIS A 92 9.00 12.80 1.38
C HIS A 92 8.81 13.37 2.78
N ARG A 93 8.49 12.52 3.75
CA ARG A 93 8.33 12.90 5.16
C ARG A 93 8.92 11.81 6.08
N HIS A 94 9.24 12.18 7.30
CA HIS A 94 9.46 11.19 8.37
C HIS A 94 8.13 10.53 8.70
N ALA A 95 8.15 9.21 8.86
CA ALA A 95 6.98 8.39 9.24
C ALA A 95 7.03 8.05 10.74
N THR A 96 7.36 9.02 11.59
CA THR A 96 7.48 8.80 13.04
C THR A 96 6.09 8.68 13.66
N PRO A 97 5.72 7.54 14.24
CA PRO A 97 4.55 7.44 15.11
C PRO A 97 4.72 8.36 16.32
N GLU A 98 3.63 8.93 16.83
CA GLU A 98 3.64 9.93 17.93
C GLU A 98 4.36 9.50 19.21
N ASN A 99 4.67 8.20 19.39
CA ASN A 99 5.24 7.63 20.61
C ASN A 99 6.59 6.92 20.41
N VAL A 100 7.25 7.06 19.27
CA VAL A 100 8.55 6.43 18.99
C VAL A 100 9.65 7.47 18.95
N PHE A 101 10.63 7.34 19.85
CA PHE A 101 11.68 8.35 20.05
C PHE A 101 12.76 8.38 18.95
N PHE A 102 12.97 7.25 18.26
CA PHE A 102 13.88 7.15 17.13
C PHE A 102 13.34 6.15 16.12
N ASP A 103 12.89 6.64 14.98
CA ASP A 103 12.61 5.85 13.80
C ASP A 103 13.07 6.62 12.57
N ASP A 104 14.08 6.10 11.86
CA ASP A 104 14.57 6.65 10.60
C ASP A 104 13.64 6.32 9.42
N THR A 105 12.49 5.71 9.69
CA THR A 105 11.51 5.39 8.66
C THR A 105 10.99 6.67 8.03
N ARG A 106 11.06 6.70 6.72
CA ARG A 106 10.52 7.75 5.87
C ARG A 106 9.42 7.19 5.01
N ILE A 107 8.51 8.06 4.62
CA ILE A 107 7.44 7.75 3.67
C ILE A 107 7.59 8.65 2.44
N CYS A 108 7.55 8.05 1.26
CA CYS A 108 7.37 8.76 0.00
C CYS A 108 5.96 8.52 -0.50
N TYR A 109 5.24 9.57 -0.87
CA TYR A 109 3.88 9.44 -1.39
C TYR A 109 3.58 10.46 -2.48
N PHE A 110 2.53 10.16 -3.26
CA PHE A 110 1.95 11.06 -4.24
C PHE A 110 0.51 11.38 -3.86
N ASN A 111 0.08 12.63 -4.10
CA ASN A 111 -1.33 12.99 -4.06
C ASN A 111 -1.86 12.96 -5.50
N LEU A 112 -2.66 11.94 -5.82
CA LEU A 112 -3.24 11.78 -7.16
C LEU A 112 -4.72 12.13 -7.11
N SER A 113 -5.12 13.16 -7.90
CA SER A 113 -6.51 13.52 -8.09
C SER A 113 -7.01 13.02 -9.44
N LEU A 114 -7.99 12.13 -9.40
CA LEU A 114 -8.62 11.52 -10.56
C LEU A 114 -9.99 12.18 -10.79
N SER A 115 -10.00 13.27 -11.56
CA SER A 115 -11.15 14.16 -11.70
C SER A 115 -12.36 13.56 -12.40
N ARG A 116 -12.18 12.47 -13.15
CA ARG A 116 -13.25 11.82 -13.93
C ARG A 116 -13.29 10.33 -13.69
N GLN A 117 -14.48 9.74 -13.73
CA GLN A 117 -14.66 8.30 -13.77
C GLN A 117 -13.87 7.70 -14.95
N GLY A 118 -13.24 6.54 -14.75
CA GLY A 118 -12.37 5.88 -15.73
C GLY A 118 -11.01 6.55 -15.92
N LYS A 119 -10.72 7.70 -15.25
CA LYS A 119 -9.40 8.32 -15.30
C LYS A 119 -8.38 7.40 -14.63
N LYS A 120 -7.24 7.22 -15.29
CA LYS A 120 -6.17 6.35 -14.83
C LYS A 120 -4.93 7.13 -14.42
N ALA A 121 -4.25 6.61 -13.43
CA ALA A 121 -2.90 7.03 -13.04
C ALA A 121 -2.06 5.79 -12.73
N ALA A 122 -0.78 5.87 -13.03
CA ALA A 122 0.17 4.80 -12.72
C ALA A 122 1.29 5.35 -11.83
N VAL A 123 1.67 4.56 -10.83
CA VAL A 123 2.79 4.88 -9.93
C VAL A 123 3.79 3.75 -9.97
N GLN A 124 5.06 4.11 -9.95
CA GLN A 124 6.17 3.18 -9.82
C GLN A 124 7.07 3.62 -8.68
N PHE A 125 7.37 2.68 -7.81
CA PHE A 125 8.39 2.79 -6.78
C PHE A 125 9.47 1.75 -7.02
N ASN A 126 10.73 2.17 -7.02
CA ASN A 126 11.88 1.28 -7.04
C ASN A 126 12.60 1.43 -5.71
N ARG A 127 12.85 0.32 -5.03
CA ARG A 127 13.56 0.30 -3.74
C ARG A 127 14.56 -0.84 -3.69
N THR A 128 15.61 -0.66 -2.89
CA THR A 128 16.62 -1.68 -2.65
C THR A 128 16.68 -2.01 -1.17
N PHE A 129 16.55 -3.29 -0.84
CA PHE A 129 16.79 -3.83 0.49
C PHE A 129 18.28 -4.15 0.59
N HIS A 130 18.98 -3.42 1.42
CA HIS A 130 20.42 -3.61 1.67
C HIS A 130 20.70 -4.70 2.69
N ASP A 131 19.69 -5.11 3.45
CA ASP A 131 19.76 -6.19 4.41
C ASP A 131 18.53 -7.10 4.27
N LEU A 132 18.77 -8.39 4.00
CA LEU A 132 17.69 -9.39 3.80
C LEU A 132 16.80 -9.59 5.03
N ARG A 133 17.27 -9.24 6.23
CA ARG A 133 16.44 -9.30 7.44
C ARG A 133 15.21 -8.39 7.36
N TYR A 134 15.26 -7.34 6.55
CA TYR A 134 14.14 -6.43 6.30
C TYR A 134 13.29 -6.83 5.10
N PHE A 135 13.71 -7.86 4.35
CA PHE A 135 12.90 -8.46 3.28
C PHE A 135 12.13 -9.68 3.82
N THR A 136 11.18 -9.45 4.71
CA THR A 136 10.48 -10.53 5.42
C THR A 136 9.06 -10.77 4.91
N HIS A 137 8.41 -9.79 4.30
CA HIS A 137 7.02 -9.86 3.92
C HIS A 137 6.74 -9.22 2.56
N ILE A 138 5.88 -9.86 1.78
CA ILE A 138 5.30 -9.26 0.57
C ILE A 138 3.90 -8.78 0.97
N TYR A 139 3.74 -7.46 1.08
CA TYR A 139 2.46 -6.87 1.44
C TYR A 139 1.52 -6.79 0.24
N PHE A 140 0.29 -7.21 0.46
CA PHE A 140 -0.81 -7.01 -0.47
C PHE A 140 -1.60 -5.79 0.01
N PRO A 141 -1.71 -4.70 -0.77
CA PRO A 141 -2.57 -3.58 -0.39
C PRO A 141 -4.02 -4.06 -0.42
N GLU A 142 -4.71 -3.96 0.73
CA GLU A 142 -6.09 -4.42 0.90
C GLU A 142 -7.11 -3.26 0.94
N GLU A 143 -6.63 -2.01 0.85
CA GLU A 143 -7.49 -0.82 0.92
C GLU A 143 -8.40 -0.64 -0.31
N TYR A 144 -8.02 -1.22 -1.45
CA TYR A 144 -8.71 -1.06 -2.73
C TYR A 144 -8.98 -2.39 -3.40
N PHE A 145 -10.03 -2.45 -4.20
CA PHE A 145 -10.27 -3.61 -5.06
C PHE A 145 -9.18 -3.74 -6.13
N ILE A 146 -8.53 -4.90 -6.19
CA ILE A 146 -7.45 -5.20 -7.14
C ILE A 146 -7.98 -6.16 -8.21
N ARG A 147 -8.02 -5.72 -9.48
CA ARG A 147 -8.41 -6.59 -10.59
C ARG A 147 -7.34 -7.62 -10.95
N LYS A 148 -6.08 -7.21 -10.88
CA LYS A 148 -4.95 -8.08 -11.27
C LYS A 148 -3.72 -7.78 -10.41
N LYS A 149 -3.15 -8.84 -9.84
CA LYS A 149 -1.84 -8.78 -9.19
C LYS A 149 -0.88 -9.73 -9.87
N ARG A 150 0.38 -9.30 -10.00
CA ARG A 150 1.53 -10.08 -10.47
C ARG A 150 2.68 -9.94 -9.47
N ILE A 151 3.40 -11.03 -9.26
CA ILE A 151 4.62 -11.06 -8.44
C ILE A 151 5.69 -11.76 -9.26
#